data_6caeb7ff715a7d941e70e164edf194b6
#
_entry.id   6caeb7ff715a7d941e70e164edf194b6
#
_cell.length_a   1.000
_cell.length_b   1.000
_cell.length_c   1.000
_cell.angle_alpha   90.00
_cell.angle_beta   90.00
_cell.angle_gamma   90.00
#
_symmetry.space_group_name_H-M   'P 1'
#
loop_
_entity.id
_entity.type
_entity.pdbx_description
1 polymer ?
#
loop_
_entity_poly.entity_id
_entity_poly.type
_entity_poly.pdbx_seq_one_letter_code
_entity_poly.pdbx_strand_id
1 'polypeptide(L)'
;MTRPFFDLRATHNPHRWYLPLTPELCVGPPGRSFMFGGVGMAAAVSAMERTCGRPVIWATAQYLSFARPPSVVDVDVRVAVQGRQTTQARVIAHVGDQEILTVNAALGERPDSVQRQWAVAPEAPPPEACEESERWDPAKPDLHSRIEVRLARGSHNRGPHPDGGSPDGRLVL
;
A
#
# COMPACT_ATOMS: atom_id res chain seq x y z
N MET A 1 10.47 -0.84 -20.65
CA MET A 1 10.22 -0.01 -19.45
C MET A 1 9.03 -0.60 -18.72
N THR A 2 9.19 -1.08 -17.50
CA THR A 2 8.11 -1.61 -16.68
C THR A 2 7.18 -0.45 -16.29
N ARG A 3 5.88 -0.58 -16.59
CA ARG A 3 4.88 0.42 -16.20
C ARG A 3 4.88 0.56 -14.66
N PRO A 4 4.92 1.77 -14.10
CA PRO A 4 4.85 1.95 -12.65
C PRO A 4 3.55 1.36 -12.09
N PHE A 5 3.58 0.92 -10.84
CA PHE A 5 2.41 0.32 -10.20
C PHE A 5 1.22 1.29 -10.13
N PHE A 6 1.49 2.55 -9.85
CA PHE A 6 0.52 3.66 -9.89
C PHE A 6 1.18 4.92 -10.49
N ASP A 7 0.37 5.83 -10.99
CA ASP A 7 0.80 7.05 -11.68
C ASP A 7 0.58 8.28 -10.77
N LEU A 8 1.46 8.42 -9.77
CA LEU A 8 1.47 9.62 -8.90
C LEU A 8 2.10 10.79 -9.65
N ARG A 9 1.32 11.85 -9.85
CA ARG A 9 1.71 13.02 -10.65
C ARG A 9 1.96 14.24 -9.78
N ALA A 10 2.98 15.01 -10.16
CA ALA A 10 3.29 16.30 -9.56
C ALA A 10 2.34 17.39 -10.06
N THR A 11 2.13 18.39 -9.23
CA THR A 11 1.53 19.66 -9.63
C THR A 11 2.63 20.74 -9.74
N HIS A 12 2.24 21.98 -10.03
CA HIS A 12 3.16 23.13 -9.95
C HIS A 12 3.63 23.44 -8.51
N ASN A 13 2.89 22.96 -7.51
CA ASN A 13 3.27 23.09 -6.11
C ASN A 13 4.02 21.80 -5.68
N PRO A 14 5.30 21.89 -5.23
CA PRO A 14 6.09 20.73 -4.85
C PRO A 14 5.55 19.95 -3.64
N HIS A 15 4.60 20.53 -2.93
CA HIS A 15 3.92 19.90 -1.81
C HIS A 15 2.56 19.29 -2.17
N ARG A 16 2.17 19.36 -3.46
CA ARG A 16 0.90 18.84 -3.95
C ARG A 16 1.11 17.83 -5.06
N TRP A 17 0.52 16.68 -4.88
CA TRP A 17 0.53 15.56 -5.81
C TRP A 17 -0.90 15.12 -6.07
N TYR A 18 -1.12 14.35 -7.12
CA TYR A 18 -2.40 13.71 -7.34
C TYR A 18 -2.26 12.34 -7.95
N LEU A 19 -3.19 11.46 -7.61
CA LEU A 19 -3.27 10.09 -8.09
C LEU A 19 -4.59 9.92 -8.86
N PRO A 20 -4.54 9.79 -10.21
CA PRO A 20 -5.69 9.32 -10.96
C PRO A 20 -6.06 7.91 -10.51
N LEU A 21 -7.25 7.75 -9.94
CA LEU A 21 -7.70 6.46 -9.43
C LEU A 21 -8.33 5.64 -10.54
N THR A 22 -7.68 4.55 -10.90
CA THR A 22 -8.17 3.58 -11.89
C THR A 22 -8.69 2.32 -11.20
N PRO A 23 -9.56 1.53 -11.85
CA PRO A 23 -10.03 0.26 -11.29
C PRO A 23 -8.90 -0.69 -10.87
N GLU A 24 -7.79 -0.69 -11.58
CA GLU A 24 -6.58 -1.50 -11.28
C GLU A 24 -5.90 -1.16 -9.95
N LEU A 25 -6.30 -0.08 -9.29
CA LEU A 25 -5.83 0.34 -7.97
C LEU A 25 -6.88 0.11 -6.88
N CYS A 26 -7.98 -0.55 -7.23
CA CYS A 26 -9.15 -0.72 -6.39
C CYS A 26 -9.42 -2.19 -6.08
N VAL A 27 -10.14 -2.39 -5.01
CA VAL A 27 -10.67 -3.69 -4.55
C VAL A 27 -12.15 -3.55 -4.26
N GLY A 28 -12.85 -4.67 -4.15
CA GLY A 28 -14.26 -4.73 -3.81
C GLY A 28 -15.13 -5.25 -4.95
N PRO A 29 -16.43 -5.50 -4.68
CA PRO A 29 -17.32 -6.07 -5.68
C PRO A 29 -17.60 -5.10 -6.83
N PRO A 30 -17.97 -5.60 -8.02
CA PRO A 30 -18.35 -4.76 -9.15
C PRO A 30 -19.38 -3.68 -8.77
N GLY A 31 -19.16 -2.45 -9.22
CA GLY A 31 -20.00 -1.29 -8.91
C GLY A 31 -19.84 -0.72 -7.49
N ARG A 32 -19.06 -1.36 -6.63
CA ARG A 32 -18.75 -0.88 -5.27
C ARG A 32 -17.26 -0.92 -4.96
N SER A 33 -16.42 -0.97 -5.98
CA SER A 33 -14.97 -0.94 -5.81
C SER A 33 -14.50 0.39 -5.22
N PHE A 34 -13.40 0.34 -4.47
CA PHE A 34 -12.77 1.47 -3.82
C PHE A 34 -11.26 1.30 -3.79
N MET A 35 -10.54 2.41 -3.63
CA MET A 35 -9.08 2.41 -3.57
C MET A 35 -8.58 1.45 -2.48
N PHE A 36 -7.66 0.57 -2.85
CA PHE A 36 -6.98 -0.28 -1.88
C PHE A 36 -6.15 0.57 -0.91
N GLY A 37 -6.29 0.33 0.38
CA GLY A 37 -5.60 1.12 1.40
C GLY A 37 -4.08 1.16 1.24
N GLY A 38 -3.47 0.05 0.84
CA GLY A 38 -2.04 -0.02 0.55
C GLY A 38 -1.60 0.89 -0.60
N VAL A 39 -2.44 1.07 -1.63
CA VAL A 39 -2.18 2.02 -2.73
C VAL A 39 -2.16 3.46 -2.20
N GLY A 40 -3.15 3.82 -1.38
CA GLY A 40 -3.21 5.16 -0.76
C GLY A 40 -1.99 5.45 0.11
N MET A 41 -1.59 4.50 0.95
CA MET A 41 -0.39 4.63 1.78
C MET A 41 0.88 4.73 0.93
N ALA A 42 1.04 3.90 -0.09
CA ALA A 42 2.20 3.92 -0.98
C ALA A 42 2.29 5.24 -1.77
N ALA A 43 1.17 5.78 -2.24
CA ALA A 43 1.12 7.09 -2.90
C ALA A 43 1.54 8.21 -1.95
N ALA A 44 1.04 8.19 -0.70
CA ALA A 44 1.41 9.17 0.33
C ALA A 44 2.90 9.11 0.68
N VAL A 45 3.45 7.92 0.87
CA VAL A 45 4.89 7.70 1.11
C VAL A 45 5.71 8.23 -0.07
N SER A 46 5.35 7.86 -1.30
CA SER A 46 6.04 8.31 -2.50
C SER A 46 5.99 9.84 -2.66
N ALA A 47 4.85 10.48 -2.34
CA ALA A 47 4.74 11.93 -2.35
C ALA A 47 5.67 12.58 -1.34
N MET A 48 5.72 12.06 -0.10
CA MET A 48 6.61 12.57 0.95
C MET A 48 8.08 12.40 0.57
N GLU A 49 8.48 11.24 0.06
CA GLU A 49 9.86 10.99 -0.38
C GLU A 49 10.29 11.95 -1.47
N ARG A 50 9.45 12.15 -2.48
CA ARG A 50 9.73 13.08 -3.59
C ARG A 50 9.75 14.53 -3.14
N THR A 51 8.88 14.92 -2.20
CA THR A 51 8.84 16.29 -1.65
C THR A 51 10.04 16.58 -0.75
N CYS A 52 10.44 15.61 0.09
CA CYS A 52 11.50 15.79 1.08
C CYS A 52 12.90 15.42 0.54
N GLY A 53 13.00 14.70 -0.56
CA GLY A 53 14.26 14.18 -1.10
C GLY A 53 14.95 13.16 -0.19
N ARG A 54 14.18 12.42 0.63
CA ARG A 54 14.69 11.47 1.63
C ARG A 54 13.82 10.21 1.66
N PRO A 55 14.41 9.03 1.89
CA PRO A 55 13.66 7.80 2.04
C PRO A 55 12.84 7.78 3.34
N VAL A 56 11.71 7.07 3.32
CA VAL A 56 10.91 6.85 4.51
C VAL A 56 11.59 5.88 5.48
N ILE A 57 11.58 6.20 6.78
CA ILE A 57 12.06 5.32 7.86
C ILE A 57 10.89 4.53 8.44
N TRP A 58 9.77 5.19 8.68
CA TRP A 58 8.51 4.59 9.10
C TRP A 58 7.33 5.48 8.70
N ALA A 59 6.17 4.87 8.57
CA ALA A 59 4.93 5.58 8.32
C ALA A 59 3.76 4.89 9.04
N THR A 60 2.77 5.69 9.42
CA THR A 60 1.48 5.21 9.93
C THR A 60 0.35 5.90 9.19
N ALA A 61 -0.75 5.18 8.97
CA ALA A 61 -1.92 5.70 8.27
C ALA A 61 -3.19 5.57 9.12
N GLN A 62 -4.05 6.58 9.05
CA GLN A 62 -5.44 6.53 9.46
C GLN A 62 -6.32 6.57 8.22
N TYR A 63 -7.13 5.55 8.03
CA TYR A 63 -8.11 5.46 6.94
C TYR A 63 -9.43 6.01 7.44
N LEU A 64 -9.85 7.14 6.88
CA LEU A 64 -11.02 7.90 7.34
C LEU A 64 -12.24 7.62 6.47
N SER A 65 -12.02 7.40 5.19
CA SER A 65 -13.05 7.14 4.20
C SER A 65 -12.50 6.34 3.01
N PHE A 66 -13.25 6.27 1.93
CA PHE A 66 -12.87 5.55 0.73
C PHE A 66 -13.05 6.42 -0.53
N ALA A 67 -12.12 6.30 -1.48
CA ALA A 67 -12.22 6.87 -2.81
C ALA A 67 -12.75 5.79 -3.78
N ARG A 68 -13.63 6.18 -4.70
CA ARG A 68 -14.17 5.30 -5.74
C ARG A 68 -13.66 5.70 -7.12
N PRO A 69 -13.37 4.75 -8.00
CA PRO A 69 -13.05 5.08 -9.38
C PRO A 69 -14.35 5.45 -10.17
N PRO A 70 -14.26 6.34 -11.19
CA PRO A 70 -13.10 7.17 -11.46
C PRO A 70 -13.08 8.40 -10.53
N SER A 71 -11.95 8.69 -9.94
CA SER A 71 -11.74 9.95 -9.20
C SER A 71 -10.27 10.34 -9.26
N VAL A 72 -9.97 11.53 -8.79
CA VAL A 72 -8.60 11.99 -8.56
C VAL A 72 -8.44 12.14 -7.06
N VAL A 73 -7.43 11.47 -6.52
CA VAL A 73 -7.05 11.60 -5.11
C VAL A 73 -5.94 12.65 -5.03
N ASP A 74 -6.24 13.79 -4.43
CA ASP A 74 -5.25 14.80 -4.10
C ASP A 74 -4.44 14.37 -2.89
N VAL A 75 -3.13 14.66 -2.90
CA VAL A 75 -2.17 14.23 -1.90
C VAL A 75 -1.36 15.44 -1.47
N ASP A 76 -1.75 16.04 -0.36
CA ASP A 76 -1.12 17.24 0.19
C ASP A 76 -0.06 16.86 1.22
N VAL A 77 1.19 17.22 0.95
CA VAL A 77 2.34 16.95 1.84
C VAL A 77 2.59 18.17 2.72
N ARG A 78 2.67 17.95 4.02
CA ARG A 78 3.10 18.95 5.02
C ARG A 78 4.39 18.50 5.67
N VAL A 79 5.47 19.22 5.45
CA VAL A 79 6.72 19.04 6.16
C VAL A 79 6.62 19.80 7.49
N ALA A 80 6.49 19.06 8.60
CA ALA A 80 6.33 19.64 9.92
C ALA A 80 7.68 20.09 10.51
N VAL A 81 8.72 19.25 10.33
CA VAL A 81 10.08 19.54 10.81
C VAL A 81 11.08 18.95 9.82
N GLN A 82 12.08 19.74 9.46
CA GLN A 82 13.21 19.27 8.65
C GLN A 82 14.49 19.42 9.47
N GLY A 83 14.91 18.32 10.09
CA GLY A 83 16.17 18.23 10.81
C GLY A 83 17.34 17.80 9.91
N ARG A 84 18.52 17.77 10.49
CA ARG A 84 19.76 17.39 9.76
C ARG A 84 19.68 15.95 9.22
N GLN A 85 19.21 14.99 10.00
CA GLN A 85 19.15 13.57 9.64
C GLN A 85 17.73 13.08 9.43
N THR A 86 16.73 13.69 10.03
CA THR A 86 15.35 13.23 10.01
C THR A 86 14.40 14.37 9.67
N THR A 87 13.44 14.09 8.81
CA THR A 87 12.32 14.97 8.48
C THR A 87 11.04 14.33 9.00
N GLN A 88 10.15 15.13 9.61
CA GLN A 88 8.81 14.70 9.98
C GLN A 88 7.83 15.30 8.97
N ALA A 89 7.05 14.46 8.35
CA ALA A 89 6.07 14.88 7.35
C ALA A 89 4.71 14.23 7.59
N ARG A 90 3.67 14.89 7.09
CA ARG A 90 2.29 14.39 7.07
C ARG A 90 1.73 14.53 5.67
N VAL A 91 0.92 13.57 5.28
CA VAL A 91 0.03 13.66 4.13
C VAL A 91 -1.41 13.71 4.60
N ILE A 92 -2.20 14.54 3.93
CA ILE A 92 -3.65 14.47 3.89
C ILE A 92 -4.02 14.12 2.44
N ALA A 93 -4.68 12.98 2.25
CA ALA A 93 -5.19 12.60 0.94
C ALA A 93 -6.72 12.74 0.91
N HIS A 94 -7.25 13.36 -0.14
CA HIS A 94 -8.67 13.70 -0.21
C HIS A 94 -9.21 13.60 -1.64
N VAL A 95 -10.52 13.50 -1.78
CA VAL A 95 -11.26 13.62 -3.04
C VAL A 95 -12.27 14.75 -2.86
N GLY A 96 -12.06 15.87 -3.55
CA GLY A 96 -12.80 17.10 -3.26
C GLY A 96 -12.58 17.51 -1.79
N ASP A 97 -13.65 17.73 -1.05
CA ASP A 97 -13.60 18.10 0.38
C ASP A 97 -13.56 16.90 1.34
N GLN A 98 -13.62 15.67 0.81
CA GLN A 98 -13.64 14.47 1.64
C GLN A 98 -12.23 13.93 1.88
N GLU A 99 -11.78 13.96 3.13
CA GLU A 99 -10.55 13.28 3.54
C GLU A 99 -10.72 11.75 3.45
N ILE A 100 -9.75 11.10 2.80
CA ILE A 100 -9.73 9.65 2.60
C ILE A 100 -8.78 8.99 3.58
N LEU A 101 -7.57 9.54 3.70
CA LEU A 101 -6.58 9.04 4.65
C LEU A 101 -5.61 10.14 5.08
N THR A 102 -5.07 9.97 6.28
CA THR A 102 -3.95 10.76 6.80
C THR A 102 -2.77 9.84 7.06
N VAL A 103 -1.58 10.26 6.63
CA VAL A 103 -0.34 9.51 6.85
C VAL A 103 0.68 10.39 7.57
N ASN A 104 1.26 9.90 8.66
CA ASN A 104 2.40 10.53 9.32
C ASN A 104 3.64 9.67 9.07
N ALA A 105 4.77 10.31 8.80
CA ALA A 105 6.02 9.60 8.52
C ALA A 105 7.25 10.33 9.06
N ALA A 106 8.28 9.55 9.38
CA ALA A 106 9.64 10.04 9.51
C ALA A 106 10.44 9.60 8.28
N LEU A 107 11.18 10.54 7.70
CA LEU A 107 12.04 10.34 6.54
C LEU A 107 13.48 10.69 6.88
N GLY A 108 14.44 10.03 6.27
CA GLY A 108 15.86 10.28 6.49
C GLY A 108 16.68 9.00 6.45
N GLU A 109 17.91 9.10 6.93
CA GLU A 109 18.83 7.99 7.00
C GLU A 109 19.44 7.90 8.41
N ARG A 110 19.62 6.66 8.86
CA ARG A 110 20.26 6.35 10.14
C ARG A 110 21.30 5.25 9.91
N PRO A 111 22.44 5.55 9.26
CA PRO A 111 23.43 4.55 8.87
C PRO A 111 24.02 3.79 10.07
N ASP A 112 24.15 4.47 11.22
CA ASP A 112 24.78 3.91 12.42
C ASP A 112 23.76 3.27 13.40
N SER A 113 22.54 3.02 12.95
CA SER A 113 21.51 2.40 13.81
C SER A 113 21.84 0.96 14.11
N VAL A 114 21.66 0.55 15.36
CA VAL A 114 21.73 -0.86 15.76
C VAL A 114 20.60 -1.62 15.04
N GLN A 115 20.99 -2.63 14.27
CA GLN A 115 20.04 -3.52 13.62
C GLN A 115 19.83 -4.78 14.49
N ARG A 116 18.58 -5.11 14.74
CA ARG A 116 18.17 -6.29 15.47
C ARG A 116 16.95 -6.92 14.81
N GLN A 117 16.94 -8.22 14.71
CA GLN A 117 15.80 -9.00 14.25
C GLN A 117 15.37 -9.95 15.36
N TRP A 118 14.15 -9.79 15.86
CA TRP A 118 13.56 -10.67 16.87
C TRP A 118 12.53 -11.63 16.29
N ALA A 119 11.89 -11.23 15.18
CA ALA A 119 10.94 -12.08 14.50
C ALA A 119 11.66 -12.97 13.48
N VAL A 120 11.29 -14.23 13.45
CA VAL A 120 11.74 -15.19 12.43
C VAL A 120 10.58 -15.41 11.46
N ALA A 121 10.85 -15.29 10.17
CA ALA A 121 9.86 -15.58 9.15
C ALA A 121 9.47 -17.08 9.25
N PRO A 122 8.18 -17.42 9.07
CA PRO A 122 7.79 -18.81 8.97
C PRO A 122 8.48 -19.47 7.77
N GLU A 123 8.83 -20.74 7.90
CA GLU A 123 9.31 -21.52 6.76
C GLU A 123 8.22 -21.62 5.71
N ALA A 124 8.56 -21.27 4.49
CA ALA A 124 7.70 -21.35 3.32
C ALA A 124 8.48 -21.88 2.12
N PRO A 125 7.85 -22.65 1.23
CA PRO A 125 8.45 -23.01 -0.05
C PRO A 125 8.72 -21.74 -0.89
N PRO A 126 9.64 -21.81 -1.86
CA PRO A 126 9.80 -20.71 -2.80
C PRO A 126 8.50 -20.48 -3.59
N PRO A 127 8.21 -19.23 -4.03
CA PRO A 127 6.93 -18.90 -4.68
C PRO A 127 6.57 -19.82 -5.86
N GLU A 128 7.56 -20.25 -6.62
CA GLU A 128 7.37 -21.12 -7.78
C GLU A 128 6.87 -22.53 -7.42
N ALA A 129 7.07 -22.94 -6.18
CA ALA A 129 6.59 -24.23 -5.65
C ALA A 129 5.24 -24.10 -4.92
N CYS A 130 4.67 -22.89 -4.85
CA CYS A 130 3.39 -22.61 -4.21
C CYS A 130 2.26 -22.57 -5.23
N GLU A 131 1.06 -22.96 -4.81
CA GLU A 131 -0.14 -22.88 -5.64
C GLU A 131 -0.54 -21.42 -5.90
N GLU A 132 -1.03 -21.14 -7.12
CA GLU A 132 -1.61 -19.85 -7.44
C GLU A 132 -2.89 -19.65 -6.63
N SER A 133 -3.00 -18.47 -6.01
CA SER A 133 -4.20 -18.12 -5.28
C SER A 133 -5.33 -17.77 -6.25
N GLU A 134 -6.54 -18.26 -5.98
CA GLU A 134 -7.77 -17.87 -6.71
C GLU A 134 -8.05 -16.36 -6.69
N ARG A 135 -7.37 -15.61 -5.81
CA ARG A 135 -7.49 -14.16 -5.76
C ARG A 135 -6.73 -13.46 -6.86
N TRP A 136 -5.67 -14.07 -7.37
CA TRP A 136 -4.95 -13.52 -8.50
C TRP A 136 -5.65 -13.92 -9.80
N ASP A 137 -6.00 -12.94 -10.59
CA ASP A 137 -6.62 -13.14 -11.91
C ASP A 137 -6.22 -11.97 -12.82
N PRO A 138 -5.32 -12.20 -13.79
CA PRO A 138 -4.85 -11.15 -14.69
C PRO A 138 -5.95 -10.56 -15.58
N ALA A 139 -7.09 -11.22 -15.72
CA ALA A 139 -8.22 -10.73 -16.50
C ALA A 139 -9.16 -9.81 -15.71
N LYS A 140 -9.05 -9.75 -14.38
CA LYS A 140 -9.85 -8.83 -13.56
C LYS A 140 -9.43 -7.38 -13.77
N PRO A 141 -10.38 -6.46 -13.90
CA PRO A 141 -10.10 -5.03 -14.03
C PRO A 141 -9.87 -4.37 -12.67
N ASP A 142 -9.22 -5.03 -11.73
CA ASP A 142 -8.98 -4.56 -10.36
C ASP A 142 -7.55 -4.89 -9.90
N LEU A 143 -7.24 -4.62 -8.63
CA LEU A 143 -5.93 -4.83 -8.05
C LEU A 143 -5.42 -6.28 -8.16
N HIS A 144 -6.33 -7.27 -8.17
CA HIS A 144 -5.96 -8.68 -8.26
C HIS A 144 -5.28 -9.04 -9.59
N SER A 145 -5.47 -8.23 -10.63
CA SER A 145 -4.74 -8.39 -11.91
C SER A 145 -3.27 -7.93 -11.84
N ARG A 146 -2.91 -7.17 -10.80
CA ARG A 146 -1.61 -6.51 -10.66
C ARG A 146 -0.70 -7.17 -9.61
N ILE A 147 -1.27 -7.98 -8.75
CA ILE A 147 -0.56 -8.64 -7.65
C ILE A 147 -0.75 -10.14 -7.78
N GLU A 148 0.31 -10.83 -8.19
CA GLU A 148 0.34 -12.29 -8.16
C GLU A 148 0.42 -12.74 -6.69
N VAL A 149 -0.52 -13.59 -6.29
CA VAL A 149 -0.60 -14.14 -4.94
C VAL A 149 -0.44 -15.65 -5.02
N ARG A 150 0.48 -16.19 -4.24
CA ARG A 150 0.69 -17.63 -4.13
C ARG A 150 0.49 -18.09 -2.71
N LEU A 151 -0.12 -19.26 -2.56
CA LEU A 151 -0.47 -19.82 -1.26
C LEU A 151 0.62 -20.79 -0.82
N ALA A 152 1.44 -20.37 0.15
CA ALA A 152 2.50 -21.20 0.69
C ALA A 152 1.98 -22.20 1.73
N ARG A 153 0.96 -21.82 2.51
CA ARG A 153 0.36 -22.66 3.54
C ARG A 153 -1.02 -22.15 3.94
N GLY A 154 -1.93 -23.06 4.27
CA GLY A 154 -3.27 -22.71 4.72
C GLY A 154 -4.28 -22.65 3.59
N SER A 155 -5.41 -22.00 3.79
CA SER A 155 -6.47 -21.84 2.80
C SER A 155 -7.17 -20.49 2.94
N HIS A 156 -7.59 -19.92 1.82
CA HIS A 156 -8.44 -18.72 1.80
C HIS A 156 -9.90 -18.99 2.17
N ASN A 157 -10.34 -20.24 2.18
CA ASN A 157 -11.70 -20.60 2.52
C ASN A 157 -11.98 -20.36 4.00
N ARG A 158 -12.93 -19.50 4.28
CA ARG A 158 -13.32 -19.04 5.62
C ARG A 158 -14.30 -19.99 6.34
N GLY A 159 -14.46 -21.20 5.88
CA GLY A 159 -15.29 -22.20 6.56
C GLY A 159 -14.45 -23.11 7.45
N PRO A 160 -15.05 -23.80 8.42
CA PRO A 160 -14.45 -24.96 9.05
C PRO A 160 -14.25 -26.00 7.94
N HIS A 161 -13.04 -26.01 7.36
CA HIS A 161 -12.73 -26.93 6.30
C HIS A 161 -12.27 -28.24 6.93
N PRO A 162 -12.98 -29.36 6.72
CA PRO A 162 -12.56 -30.65 7.26
C PRO A 162 -11.19 -31.07 6.72
N ASP A 163 -10.77 -30.53 5.56
CA ASP A 163 -9.54 -30.97 4.87
C ASP A 163 -8.59 -29.82 4.49
N GLY A 164 -8.81 -28.56 4.87
CA GLY A 164 -8.05 -27.46 4.25
C GLY A 164 -7.74 -26.22 5.10
N GLY A 165 -8.20 -26.16 6.32
CA GLY A 165 -7.76 -25.10 7.23
C GLY A 165 -6.39 -25.40 7.79
N SER A 166 -5.51 -24.41 7.97
CA SER A 166 -4.34 -24.59 8.82
C SER A 166 -4.82 -24.98 10.21
N PRO A 167 -4.35 -26.11 10.81
CA PRO A 167 -4.78 -26.55 12.13
C PRO A 167 -4.54 -25.50 13.23
N ASP A 168 -3.61 -24.58 13.00
CA ASP A 168 -3.23 -23.49 13.90
C ASP A 168 -3.84 -22.13 13.49
N GLY A 169 -4.72 -22.11 12.50
CA GLY A 169 -5.36 -20.87 12.00
C GLY A 169 -4.41 -19.91 11.23
N ARG A 170 -3.21 -20.36 10.88
CA ARG A 170 -2.22 -19.54 10.18
C ARG A 170 -2.37 -19.66 8.67
N LEU A 171 -2.30 -18.52 8.00
CA LEU A 171 -2.20 -18.41 6.55
C LEU A 171 -0.85 -17.76 6.21
N VAL A 172 -0.11 -18.35 5.28
CA VAL A 172 1.13 -17.78 4.73
C VAL A 172 0.92 -17.57 3.24
N LEU A 173 1.01 -16.32 2.81
CA LEU A 173 0.89 -15.86 1.43
C LEU A 173 2.26 -15.53 0.86
#